data_b5f193e8dce41001e151ed58c9874be2
#
_entry.id   b5f193e8dce41001e151ed58c9874be2
#
_cell.length_a   1.000
_cell.length_b   1.000
_cell.length_c   1.000
_cell.angle_alpha   90.00
_cell.angle_beta   90.00
_cell.angle_gamma   90.00
#
_symmetry.space_group_name_H-M   'P 1'
#
loop_
_entity.id
_entity.type
_entity.pdbx_description
1 polymer ?
#
loop_
_entity_poly.entity_id
_entity_poly.type
_entity_poly.pdbx_seq_one_letter_code
_entity_poly.pdbx_strand_id
1 'polypeptide(L)'
;MHRSLRGEVGTLTIGFGIFATGTFFPAIIKEFKRRYQDVQVSLVEMTPVMHLKALQSGTIDVAFTRPMQSSDAETLRFEHFQTQPFCAVMLKSHPLAKKRSILIRELANERFILNDRNNAPVTFDKVISLCAEAGFSPRIGATSTASTGMIALVAAGEGVALLPEDSAVLRGNELVLVPLADRMASVDLVIAWTPQHENPVLRSFLDVALKKRRRP
;
A
#
# COMPACT_ATOMS: atom_id res chain seq x y z
N MET A 1 -15.37 -8.85 -32.87
CA MET A 1 -14.42 -7.74 -33.04
C MET A 1 -14.80 -6.48 -32.24
N HIS A 2 -16.05 -5.99 -32.25
CA HIS A 2 -16.46 -4.78 -31.50
C HIS A 2 -16.36 -4.85 -29.97
N ARG A 3 -16.53 -6.01 -29.33
CA ARG A 3 -16.45 -6.18 -27.87
C ARG A 3 -15.04 -6.06 -27.34
N SER A 4 -14.04 -6.55 -28.07
CA SER A 4 -12.62 -6.43 -27.70
C SER A 4 -12.15 -4.99 -27.77
N LEU A 5 -12.59 -4.22 -28.78
CA LEU A 5 -12.27 -2.80 -28.93
C LEU A 5 -12.87 -1.92 -27.81
N ARG A 6 -13.92 -2.39 -27.14
CA ARG A 6 -14.56 -1.72 -25.99
C ARG A 6 -14.05 -2.21 -24.63
N GLY A 7 -13.04 -3.09 -24.62
CA GLY A 7 -12.49 -3.64 -23.38
C GLY A 7 -13.46 -4.54 -22.61
N GLU A 8 -14.44 -5.14 -23.31
CA GLU A 8 -15.43 -6.04 -22.71
C GLU A 8 -14.94 -7.49 -22.60
N VAL A 9 -13.87 -7.83 -23.31
CA VAL A 9 -13.26 -9.18 -23.35
C VAL A 9 -11.74 -9.03 -23.33
N GLY A 10 -11.05 -9.85 -22.58
CA GLY A 10 -9.59 -9.88 -22.48
C GLY A 10 -9.09 -10.26 -21.08
N THR A 11 -7.85 -9.91 -20.81
CA THR A 11 -7.20 -10.13 -19.53
C THR A 11 -6.77 -8.81 -18.90
N LEU A 12 -6.77 -8.73 -17.58
CA LEU A 12 -6.26 -7.61 -16.80
C LEU A 12 -5.45 -8.17 -15.63
N THR A 13 -4.15 -7.87 -15.61
CA THR A 13 -3.26 -8.25 -14.52
C THR A 13 -2.97 -7.04 -13.64
N ILE A 14 -3.35 -7.13 -12.37
CA ILE A 14 -3.24 -6.04 -11.40
C ILE A 14 -2.17 -6.39 -10.37
N GLY A 15 -1.12 -5.57 -10.31
CA GLY A 15 -0.15 -5.58 -9.21
C GLY A 15 -0.70 -4.86 -7.98
N PHE A 16 -0.48 -5.41 -6.81
CA PHE A 16 -0.88 -4.77 -5.56
C PHE A 16 0.08 -5.09 -4.44
N GLY A 17 0.14 -4.22 -3.43
CA GLY A 17 0.73 -4.53 -2.14
C GLY A 17 -0.36 -4.79 -1.11
N ILE A 18 -0.03 -5.47 -0.03
CA ILE A 18 -0.97 -5.82 1.04
C ILE A 18 -1.73 -4.60 1.59
N PHE A 19 -1.12 -3.42 1.56
CA PHE A 19 -1.70 -2.14 1.93
C PHE A 19 -2.88 -1.71 1.03
N ALA A 20 -3.08 -2.38 -0.09
CA ALA A 20 -4.20 -2.14 -1.00
C ALA A 20 -5.39 -3.07 -0.76
N THR A 21 -5.24 -4.13 0.04
CA THR A 21 -6.28 -5.16 0.24
C THR A 21 -7.40 -4.75 1.20
N GLY A 22 -7.38 -3.52 1.71
CA GLY A 22 -8.43 -2.97 2.56
C GLY A 22 -9.80 -2.91 1.87
N THR A 23 -10.69 -2.12 2.40
CA THR A 23 -12.11 -2.09 2.02
C THR A 23 -12.41 -1.69 0.57
N PHE A 24 -11.52 -0.90 -0.05
CA PHE A 24 -11.76 -0.34 -1.40
C PHE A 24 -11.45 -1.32 -2.54
N PHE A 25 -10.38 -2.12 -2.42
CA PHE A 25 -9.88 -2.96 -3.50
C PHE A 25 -10.89 -4.04 -3.91
N PRO A 26 -11.48 -4.84 -3.00
CA PRO A 26 -12.54 -5.77 -3.33
C PRO A 26 -13.75 -5.09 -3.97
N ALA A 27 -14.10 -3.87 -3.53
CA ALA A 27 -15.22 -3.12 -4.08
C ALA A 27 -14.97 -2.67 -5.53
N ILE A 28 -13.73 -2.31 -5.88
CA ILE A 28 -13.34 -1.99 -7.27
C ILE A 28 -13.46 -3.23 -8.15
N ILE A 29 -12.86 -4.36 -7.72
CA ILE A 29 -12.89 -5.61 -8.48
C ILE A 29 -14.33 -6.07 -8.71
N LYS A 30 -15.16 -6.04 -7.67
CA LYS A 30 -16.59 -6.41 -7.75
C LYS A 30 -17.33 -5.54 -8.77
N GLU A 31 -17.15 -4.21 -8.72
CA GLU A 31 -17.81 -3.28 -9.64
C GLU A 31 -17.29 -3.47 -11.08
N PHE A 32 -15.99 -3.67 -11.26
CA PHE A 32 -15.41 -3.94 -12.57
C PHE A 32 -15.97 -5.24 -13.17
N LYS A 33 -15.96 -6.33 -12.43
CA LYS A 33 -16.49 -7.63 -12.88
C LYS A 33 -17.99 -7.60 -13.15
N ARG A 34 -18.76 -6.76 -12.41
CA ARG A 34 -20.19 -6.58 -12.70
C ARG A 34 -20.45 -5.95 -14.08
N ARG A 35 -19.55 -5.07 -14.55
CA ARG A 35 -19.66 -4.40 -15.85
C ARG A 35 -19.01 -5.18 -16.98
N TYR A 36 -17.91 -5.85 -16.69
CA TYR A 36 -17.03 -6.52 -17.66
C TYR A 36 -16.84 -7.98 -17.28
N GLN A 37 -17.91 -8.76 -17.39
CA GLN A 37 -17.98 -10.14 -16.90
C GLN A 37 -16.99 -11.08 -17.63
N ASP A 38 -16.72 -10.83 -18.92
CA ASP A 38 -15.89 -11.65 -19.77
C ASP A 38 -14.40 -11.24 -19.73
N VAL A 39 -14.03 -10.25 -18.89
CA VAL A 39 -12.63 -9.93 -18.63
C VAL A 39 -12.10 -10.83 -17.53
N GLN A 40 -11.03 -11.57 -17.83
CA GLN A 40 -10.30 -12.33 -16.81
C GLN A 40 -9.41 -11.38 -16.00
N VAL A 41 -9.54 -11.39 -14.67
CA VAL A 41 -8.72 -10.58 -13.75
C VAL A 41 -7.75 -11.47 -13.02
N SER A 42 -6.47 -11.12 -13.08
CA SER A 42 -5.38 -11.75 -12.32
C SER A 42 -4.84 -10.74 -11.30
N LEU A 43 -4.57 -11.18 -10.09
CA LEU A 43 -4.00 -10.36 -9.01
C LEU A 43 -2.62 -10.88 -8.66
N VAL A 44 -1.63 -9.99 -8.60
CA VAL A 44 -0.25 -10.34 -8.28
C VAL A 44 0.25 -9.46 -7.14
N GLU A 45 0.55 -10.07 -5.99
CA GLU A 45 1.12 -9.36 -4.87
C GLU A 45 2.61 -9.10 -5.10
N MET A 46 3.03 -7.85 -4.97
CA MET A 46 4.39 -7.41 -5.23
C MET A 46 4.80 -6.27 -4.29
N THR A 47 6.12 -6.08 -4.13
CA THR A 47 6.65 -4.88 -3.49
C THR A 47 6.58 -3.67 -4.44
N PRO A 48 6.60 -2.42 -3.93
CA PRO A 48 6.59 -1.22 -4.78
C PRO A 48 7.70 -1.21 -5.84
N VAL A 49 8.89 -1.67 -5.50
CA VAL A 49 10.02 -1.74 -6.46
C VAL A 49 9.77 -2.78 -7.55
N MET A 50 9.14 -3.89 -7.24
CA MET A 50 8.76 -4.89 -8.24
C MET A 50 7.66 -4.39 -9.17
N HIS A 51 6.72 -3.58 -8.67
CA HIS A 51 5.67 -2.97 -9.50
C HIS A 51 6.25 -2.16 -10.68
N LEU A 52 7.28 -1.35 -10.42
CA LEU A 52 7.93 -0.55 -11.45
C LEU A 52 8.42 -1.44 -12.60
N LYS A 53 9.21 -2.46 -12.28
CA LYS A 53 9.76 -3.39 -13.28
C LYS A 53 8.67 -4.15 -14.05
N ALA A 54 7.63 -4.59 -13.32
CA ALA A 54 6.53 -5.35 -13.91
C ALA A 54 5.64 -4.50 -14.84
N LEU A 55 5.43 -3.21 -14.51
CA LEU A 55 4.74 -2.26 -15.36
C LEU A 55 5.54 -1.95 -16.64
N GLN A 56 6.84 -1.71 -16.50
CA GLN A 56 7.73 -1.42 -17.64
C GLN A 56 7.83 -2.59 -18.60
N SER A 57 7.85 -3.82 -18.10
CA SER A 57 7.90 -5.03 -18.94
C SER A 57 6.54 -5.47 -19.46
N GLY A 58 5.43 -4.85 -19.03
CA GLY A 58 4.08 -5.28 -19.39
C GLY A 58 3.64 -6.60 -18.72
N THR A 59 4.35 -7.07 -17.70
CA THR A 59 3.96 -8.26 -16.94
C THR A 59 2.69 -8.02 -16.12
N ILE A 60 2.46 -6.78 -15.70
CA ILE A 60 1.20 -6.30 -15.13
C ILE A 60 0.71 -5.08 -15.93
N ASP A 61 -0.60 -4.92 -16.01
CA ASP A 61 -1.23 -3.80 -16.73
C ASP A 61 -1.32 -2.55 -15.87
N VAL A 62 -1.57 -2.72 -14.58
CA VAL A 62 -1.80 -1.64 -13.60
C VAL A 62 -1.35 -2.07 -12.21
N ALA A 63 -0.91 -1.11 -11.41
CA ALA A 63 -0.53 -1.37 -10.02
C ALA A 63 -1.18 -0.39 -9.05
N PHE A 64 -1.64 -0.89 -7.90
CA PHE A 64 -1.89 -0.09 -6.70
C PHE A 64 -0.61 -0.09 -5.88
N THR A 65 0.09 1.04 -5.84
CA THR A 65 1.46 1.12 -5.33
C THR A 65 1.72 2.42 -4.57
N ARG A 66 2.93 2.58 -4.08
CA ARG A 66 3.40 3.85 -3.49
C ARG A 66 3.87 4.79 -4.59
N PRO A 67 3.86 6.12 -4.36
CA PRO A 67 4.47 7.07 -5.28
C PRO A 67 5.89 6.62 -5.64
N MET A 68 6.26 6.80 -6.89
CA MET A 68 7.58 6.46 -7.41
C MET A 68 8.42 7.74 -7.52
N GLN A 69 9.73 7.59 -7.68
CA GLN A 69 10.61 8.74 -7.83
C GLN A 69 10.40 9.42 -9.20
N SER A 70 10.79 10.68 -9.31
CA SER A 70 10.58 11.48 -10.52
C SER A 70 11.23 10.90 -11.79
N SER A 71 12.34 10.16 -11.65
CA SER A 71 12.98 9.46 -12.77
C SER A 71 12.10 8.38 -13.41
N ASP A 72 11.17 7.81 -12.64
CA ASP A 72 10.27 6.76 -13.10
C ASP A 72 9.03 7.35 -13.81
N ALA A 73 8.77 8.65 -13.58
CA ALA A 73 7.62 9.37 -14.12
C ALA A 73 7.67 9.54 -15.64
N GLU A 74 8.84 9.40 -16.27
CA GLU A 74 9.00 9.50 -17.73
C GLU A 74 8.33 8.34 -18.47
N THR A 75 8.27 7.16 -17.84
CA THR A 75 7.75 5.93 -18.46
C THR A 75 6.38 5.51 -17.93
N LEU A 76 5.94 6.06 -16.80
CA LEU A 76 4.70 5.70 -16.14
C LEU A 76 3.72 6.87 -16.05
N ARG A 77 2.44 6.52 -15.99
CA ARG A 77 1.37 7.41 -15.54
C ARG A 77 0.95 6.99 -14.15
N PHE A 78 0.63 7.96 -13.30
CA PHE A 78 0.02 7.69 -11.99
C PHE A 78 -1.02 8.73 -11.63
N GLU A 79 -2.03 8.23 -10.94
CA GLU A 79 -3.07 9.04 -10.32
C GLU A 79 -3.06 8.78 -8.82
N HIS A 80 -3.16 9.86 -8.05
CA HIS A 80 -3.39 9.74 -6.62
C HIS A 80 -4.70 9.01 -6.38
N PHE A 81 -4.67 7.98 -5.53
CA PHE A 81 -5.85 7.16 -5.24
C PHE A 81 -6.45 7.50 -3.87
N GLN A 82 -5.63 7.45 -2.84
CA GLN A 82 -5.98 7.88 -1.49
C GLN A 82 -4.76 8.13 -0.64
N THR A 83 -4.90 8.96 0.40
CA THR A 83 -3.92 9.12 1.47
C THR A 83 -4.29 8.17 2.60
N GLN A 84 -3.35 7.34 3.05
CA GLN A 84 -3.55 6.32 4.07
C GLN A 84 -2.84 6.75 5.36
N PRO A 85 -3.58 7.02 6.45
CA PRO A 85 -2.96 7.32 7.73
C PRO A 85 -2.22 6.10 8.27
N PHE A 86 -1.13 6.35 9.00
CA PHE A 86 -0.40 5.31 9.72
C PHE A 86 -1.04 5.00 11.07
N CYS A 87 -0.97 3.71 11.41
CA CYS A 87 -1.21 3.21 12.76
C CYS A 87 0.07 2.58 13.30
N ALA A 88 0.29 2.69 14.59
CA ALA A 88 1.28 1.88 15.29
C ALA A 88 0.70 0.50 15.55
N VAL A 89 1.39 -0.53 15.09
CA VAL A 89 1.07 -1.94 15.33
C VAL A 89 1.90 -2.43 16.49
N MET A 90 1.25 -3.00 17.50
CA MET A 90 1.89 -3.47 18.72
C MET A 90 1.10 -4.61 19.35
N LEU A 91 1.72 -5.32 20.30
CA LEU A 91 1.00 -6.31 21.11
C LEU A 91 -0.10 -5.66 21.95
N LYS A 92 -1.20 -6.36 22.18
CA LYS A 92 -2.29 -5.90 23.09
C LYS A 92 -1.83 -5.67 24.52
N SER A 93 -0.73 -6.32 24.95
CA SER A 93 -0.10 -6.14 26.24
C SER A 93 0.75 -4.86 26.34
N HIS A 94 1.01 -4.19 25.22
CA HIS A 94 1.84 -2.98 25.20
C HIS A 94 1.18 -1.83 26.00
N PRO A 95 1.94 -1.02 26.76
CA PRO A 95 1.37 0.07 27.57
C PRO A 95 0.51 1.07 26.79
N LEU A 96 0.88 1.34 25.53
CA LEU A 96 0.15 2.26 24.64
C LEU A 96 -1.06 1.63 23.93
N ALA A 97 -1.25 0.32 24.03
CA ALA A 97 -2.27 -0.43 23.25
C ALA A 97 -3.72 -0.02 23.56
N LYS A 98 -3.98 0.54 24.74
CA LYS A 98 -5.32 0.96 25.17
C LYS A 98 -5.66 2.41 24.82
N LYS A 99 -4.70 3.16 24.26
CA LYS A 99 -4.93 4.54 23.83
C LYS A 99 -5.78 4.61 22.57
N ARG A 100 -6.62 5.65 22.45
CA ARG A 100 -7.41 5.90 21.25
C ARG A 100 -6.55 6.36 20.07
N SER A 101 -5.48 7.10 20.36
CA SER A 101 -4.44 7.52 19.42
C SER A 101 -3.18 7.87 20.21
N ILE A 102 -2.04 7.88 19.55
CA ILE A 102 -0.74 8.25 20.12
C ILE A 102 -0.01 9.21 19.17
N LEU A 103 0.94 9.94 19.71
CA LEU A 103 1.92 10.67 18.93
C LEU A 103 3.16 9.81 18.70
N ILE A 104 3.79 9.95 17.53
CA ILE A 104 4.98 9.16 17.19
C ILE A 104 6.12 9.31 18.22
N ARG A 105 6.24 10.48 18.86
CA ARG A 105 7.21 10.73 19.93
C ARG A 105 7.05 9.80 21.13
N GLU A 106 5.84 9.25 21.35
CA GLU A 106 5.60 8.29 22.43
C GLU A 106 6.24 6.92 22.16
N LEU A 107 6.67 6.70 20.93
CA LEU A 107 7.39 5.49 20.49
C LEU A 107 8.92 5.66 20.52
N ALA A 108 9.45 6.80 21.00
CA ALA A 108 10.89 7.12 20.90
C ALA A 108 11.81 6.09 21.58
N ASN A 109 11.32 5.39 22.60
CA ASN A 109 12.08 4.36 23.32
C ASN A 109 11.83 2.94 22.80
N GLU A 110 10.92 2.77 21.81
CA GLU A 110 10.58 1.46 21.28
C GLU A 110 11.60 0.98 20.23
N ARG A 111 11.64 -0.34 20.04
CA ARG A 111 12.33 -0.94 18.89
C ARG A 111 11.38 -0.92 17.70
N PHE A 112 11.83 -0.40 16.58
CA PHE A 112 11.05 -0.33 15.36
C PHE A 112 11.32 -1.54 14.45
N ILE A 113 10.23 -2.08 13.90
CA ILE A 113 10.28 -3.06 12.82
C ILE A 113 9.86 -2.30 11.54
N LEU A 114 10.76 -2.27 10.56
CA LEU A 114 10.58 -1.48 9.35
C LEU A 114 10.51 -2.37 8.09
N ASN A 115 9.97 -1.83 7.02
CA ASN A 115 10.19 -2.41 5.70
C ASN A 115 11.68 -2.33 5.34
N ASP A 116 12.17 -3.33 4.61
CA ASP A 116 13.47 -3.21 3.95
C ASP A 116 13.43 -2.06 2.94
N ARG A 117 14.38 -1.12 3.06
CA ARG A 117 14.42 0.08 2.22
C ARG A 117 14.56 -0.25 0.73
N ASN A 118 15.25 -1.33 0.38
CA ASN A 118 15.42 -1.75 -1.01
C ASN A 118 14.09 -2.20 -1.66
N ASN A 119 13.11 -2.63 -0.87
CA ASN A 119 11.81 -3.11 -1.35
C ASN A 119 10.70 -2.06 -1.24
N ALA A 120 10.79 -1.17 -0.25
CA ALA A 120 9.77 -0.16 0.03
C ALA A 120 10.39 1.18 0.47
N PRO A 121 11.20 1.85 -0.38
CA PRO A 121 11.96 3.04 -0.01
C PRO A 121 11.07 4.17 0.49
N VAL A 122 9.95 4.45 -0.19
CA VAL A 122 9.04 5.54 0.18
C VAL A 122 8.46 5.36 1.58
N THR A 123 8.04 4.14 1.93
CA THR A 123 7.49 3.87 3.26
C THR A 123 8.57 3.90 4.32
N PHE A 124 9.75 3.33 4.05
CA PHE A 124 10.88 3.38 4.95
C PHE A 124 11.29 4.81 5.26
N ASP A 125 11.59 5.60 4.21
CA ASP A 125 12.05 6.99 4.35
C ASP A 125 10.99 7.86 5.04
N LYS A 126 9.69 7.61 4.79
CA LYS A 126 8.59 8.31 5.48
C LYS A 126 8.60 8.05 6.99
N VAL A 127 8.81 6.82 7.43
CA VAL A 127 8.88 6.49 8.86
C VAL A 127 10.10 7.15 9.50
N ILE A 128 11.26 7.13 8.83
CA ILE A 128 12.47 7.81 9.32
C ILE A 128 12.23 9.32 9.47
N SER A 129 11.61 9.96 8.45
CA SER A 129 11.28 11.39 8.48
C SER A 129 10.33 11.73 9.64
N LEU A 130 9.27 10.94 9.84
CA LEU A 130 8.32 11.16 10.94
C LEU A 130 9.00 11.08 12.31
N CYS A 131 9.91 10.14 12.50
CA CYS A 131 10.68 10.03 13.75
C CYS A 131 11.62 11.24 13.95
N ALA A 132 12.31 11.67 12.87
CA ALA A 132 13.18 12.84 12.92
C ALA A 132 12.40 14.13 13.23
N GLU A 133 11.24 14.34 12.62
CA GLU A 133 10.34 15.46 12.90
C GLU A 133 9.83 15.45 14.35
N ALA A 134 9.67 14.25 14.94
CA ALA A 134 9.31 14.07 16.34
C ALA A 134 10.51 14.18 17.31
N GLY A 135 11.72 14.46 16.80
CA GLY A 135 12.93 14.73 17.59
C GLY A 135 13.74 13.50 17.98
N PHE A 136 13.57 12.35 17.31
CA PHE A 136 14.36 11.16 17.61
C PHE A 136 14.71 10.35 16.35
N SER A 137 15.72 9.48 16.47
CA SER A 137 16.05 8.47 15.47
C SER A 137 15.51 7.11 15.93
N PRO A 138 14.77 6.37 15.08
CA PRO A 138 14.21 5.10 15.49
C PRO A 138 15.30 4.05 15.74
N ARG A 139 15.17 3.27 16.82
CA ARG A 139 16.02 2.11 17.07
C ARG A 139 15.49 0.94 16.26
N ILE A 140 16.12 0.66 15.11
CA ILE A 140 15.70 -0.43 14.22
C ILE A 140 16.07 -1.76 14.86
N GLY A 141 15.07 -2.54 15.26
CA GLY A 141 15.24 -3.87 15.83
C GLY A 141 15.28 -4.95 14.76
N ALA A 142 14.46 -4.82 13.75
CA ALA A 142 14.38 -5.78 12.64
C ALA A 142 13.84 -5.11 11.36
N THR A 143 14.06 -5.75 10.23
CA THR A 143 13.47 -5.37 8.93
C THR A 143 12.79 -6.57 8.29
N SER A 144 11.81 -6.30 7.42
CA SER A 144 11.14 -7.33 6.62
C SER A 144 10.89 -6.83 5.20
N THR A 145 10.95 -7.70 4.23
CA THR A 145 10.66 -7.39 2.83
C THR A 145 9.16 -7.20 2.56
N ALA A 146 8.29 -7.67 3.48
CA ALA A 146 6.84 -7.59 3.37
C ALA A 146 6.17 -7.21 4.71
N SER A 147 5.03 -6.55 4.64
CA SER A 147 4.26 -6.15 5.83
C SER A 147 3.78 -7.35 6.66
N THR A 148 3.54 -8.49 6.04
CA THR A 148 3.19 -9.75 6.74
C THR A 148 4.32 -10.20 7.67
N GLY A 149 5.57 -10.12 7.23
CA GLY A 149 6.74 -10.40 8.06
C GLY A 149 6.92 -9.39 9.20
N MET A 150 6.64 -8.10 8.94
CA MET A 150 6.64 -7.09 10.01
C MET A 150 5.61 -7.44 11.11
N ILE A 151 4.40 -7.83 10.71
CA ILE A 151 3.33 -8.23 11.64
C ILE A 151 3.74 -9.46 12.45
N ALA A 152 4.38 -10.45 11.83
CA ALA A 152 4.89 -11.64 12.52
C ALA A 152 5.96 -11.27 13.57
N LEU A 153 6.87 -10.36 13.25
CA LEU A 153 7.90 -9.89 14.18
C LEU A 153 7.30 -9.08 15.35
N VAL A 154 6.28 -8.24 15.08
CA VAL A 154 5.54 -7.57 16.17
C VAL A 154 4.84 -8.58 17.08
N ALA A 155 4.19 -9.59 16.49
CA ALA A 155 3.53 -10.66 17.26
C ALA A 155 4.53 -11.49 18.10
N ALA A 156 5.77 -11.63 17.63
CA ALA A 156 6.86 -12.25 18.38
C ALA A 156 7.44 -11.35 19.50
N GLY A 157 6.98 -10.09 19.62
CA GLY A 157 7.46 -9.18 20.65
C GLY A 157 8.76 -8.45 20.32
N GLU A 158 9.19 -8.45 19.05
CA GLU A 158 10.45 -7.83 18.62
C GLU A 158 10.41 -6.31 18.58
N GLY A 159 9.22 -5.69 18.69
CA GLY A 159 9.05 -4.24 18.71
C GLY A 159 7.70 -3.78 18.19
N VAL A 160 7.65 -2.55 17.71
CA VAL A 160 6.48 -1.92 17.11
C VAL A 160 6.70 -1.64 15.62
N ALA A 161 5.63 -1.59 14.83
CA ALA A 161 5.71 -1.22 13.43
C ALA A 161 4.73 -0.09 13.12
N LEU A 162 5.03 0.73 12.09
CA LEU A 162 4.07 1.67 11.52
C LEU A 162 3.57 1.10 10.20
N LEU A 163 2.28 0.87 10.13
CA LEU A 163 1.61 0.38 8.92
C LEU A 163 0.40 1.26 8.58
N PRO A 164 0.05 1.40 7.29
CA PRO A 164 -1.19 2.05 6.91
C PRO A 164 -2.41 1.38 7.56
N GLU A 165 -3.41 2.14 7.92
CA GLU A 165 -4.63 1.66 8.59
C GLU A 165 -5.30 0.51 7.80
N ASP A 166 -5.29 0.58 6.48
CA ASP A 166 -5.85 -0.48 5.61
C ASP A 166 -5.14 -1.84 5.77
N SER A 167 -3.95 -1.87 6.38
CA SER A 167 -3.24 -3.12 6.73
C SER A 167 -3.86 -3.84 7.95
N ALA A 168 -4.88 -3.27 8.59
CA ALA A 168 -5.56 -3.86 9.75
C ALA A 168 -6.15 -5.24 9.48
N VAL A 169 -6.47 -5.55 8.24
CA VAL A 169 -6.97 -6.88 7.80
C VAL A 169 -6.00 -8.01 8.14
N LEU A 170 -4.72 -7.72 8.31
CA LEU A 170 -3.67 -8.71 8.59
C LEU A 170 -3.43 -8.97 10.08
N ARG A 171 -4.04 -8.19 10.98
CA ARG A 171 -3.79 -8.36 12.42
C ARG A 171 -4.30 -9.71 12.91
N GLY A 172 -3.43 -10.44 13.60
CA GLY A 172 -3.85 -11.57 14.43
C GLY A 172 -4.52 -11.09 15.72
N ASN A 173 -5.07 -12.04 16.50
CA ASN A 173 -5.77 -11.74 17.75
C ASN A 173 -4.90 -11.06 18.83
N GLU A 174 -3.58 -11.19 18.75
CA GLU A 174 -2.62 -10.66 19.75
C GLU A 174 -2.22 -9.21 19.50
N LEU A 175 -2.56 -8.64 18.33
CA LEU A 175 -2.12 -7.31 17.92
C LEU A 175 -3.24 -6.29 17.99
N VAL A 176 -2.83 -5.03 18.17
CA VAL A 176 -3.69 -3.86 18.05
C VAL A 176 -3.04 -2.84 17.14
N LEU A 177 -3.87 -2.11 16.40
CA LEU A 177 -3.48 -0.93 15.63
C LEU A 177 -3.96 0.31 16.38
N VAL A 178 -3.02 1.16 16.77
CA VAL A 178 -3.30 2.43 17.46
C VAL A 178 -3.04 3.56 16.46
N PRO A 179 -4.04 4.37 16.10
CA PRO A 179 -3.87 5.49 15.18
C PRO A 179 -2.80 6.48 15.65
N LEU A 180 -2.01 7.03 14.70
CA LEU A 180 -1.13 8.15 14.98
C LEU A 180 -1.91 9.47 14.86
N ALA A 181 -1.73 10.35 15.84
CA ALA A 181 -2.36 11.68 15.87
C ALA A 181 -1.52 12.75 15.13
N ASP A 182 -0.32 12.42 14.71
CA ASP A 182 0.55 13.33 13.96
C ASP A 182 -0.04 13.59 12.56
N ARG A 183 -0.22 14.88 12.22
CA ARG A 183 -0.87 15.29 10.97
C ARG A 183 -0.19 14.76 9.69
N MET A 184 1.14 14.60 9.74
CA MET A 184 1.93 14.13 8.61
C MET A 184 2.12 12.61 8.59
N ALA A 185 1.55 11.89 9.58
CA ALA A 185 1.66 10.44 9.68
C ALA A 185 0.74 9.72 8.69
N SER A 186 1.02 9.89 7.42
CA SER A 186 0.30 9.24 6.33
C SER A 186 1.23 8.97 5.15
N VAL A 187 0.79 8.08 4.27
CA VAL A 187 1.48 7.76 3.02
C VAL A 187 0.45 7.63 1.90
N ASP A 188 0.80 8.14 0.72
CA ASP A 188 -0.09 8.07 -0.43
C ASP A 188 -0.09 6.69 -1.07
N LEU A 189 -1.26 6.30 -1.56
CA LEU A 189 -1.49 5.20 -2.46
C LEU A 189 -1.82 5.79 -3.83
N VAL A 190 -1.13 5.31 -4.85
CA VAL A 190 -1.35 5.70 -6.24
C VAL A 190 -1.75 4.48 -7.06
N ILE A 191 -2.49 4.74 -8.13
CA ILE A 191 -2.69 3.78 -9.21
C ILE A 191 -1.71 4.16 -10.34
N ALA A 192 -0.93 3.19 -10.80
CA ALA A 192 0.13 3.41 -11.79
C ALA A 192 -0.01 2.45 -12.97
N TRP A 193 0.32 2.92 -14.17
CA TRP A 193 0.34 2.12 -15.41
C TRP A 193 1.33 2.71 -16.41
N THR A 194 1.64 1.94 -17.46
CA THR A 194 2.50 2.41 -18.55
C THR A 194 1.63 2.76 -19.77
N PRO A 195 1.77 3.97 -20.36
CA PRO A 195 1.05 4.35 -21.58
C PRO A 195 1.36 3.43 -22.76
N GLN A 196 2.56 2.87 -22.80
CA GLN A 196 3.02 1.97 -23.88
C GLN A 196 2.22 0.66 -23.94
N HIS A 197 1.66 0.21 -22.81
CA HIS A 197 0.87 -1.03 -22.70
C HIS A 197 -0.63 -0.74 -22.49
N GLU A 198 -1.06 0.52 -22.64
CA GLU A 198 -2.45 0.89 -22.47
C GLU A 198 -3.34 0.24 -23.54
N ASN A 199 -4.36 -0.44 -23.07
CA ASN A 199 -5.33 -1.15 -23.89
C ASN A 199 -6.76 -0.85 -23.45
N PRO A 200 -7.81 -1.20 -24.23
CA PRO A 200 -9.20 -0.89 -23.90
C PRO A 200 -9.67 -1.47 -22.56
N VAL A 201 -9.16 -2.66 -22.14
CA VAL A 201 -9.52 -3.28 -20.87
C VAL A 201 -8.97 -2.45 -19.71
N LEU A 202 -7.70 -2.03 -19.81
CA LEU A 202 -7.07 -1.16 -18.82
C LEU A 202 -7.82 0.17 -18.67
N ARG A 203 -8.18 0.82 -19.78
CA ARG A 203 -8.99 2.07 -19.74
C ARG A 203 -10.31 1.87 -19.02
N SER A 204 -11.03 0.80 -19.35
CA SER A 204 -12.29 0.45 -18.68
C SER A 204 -12.11 0.22 -17.18
N PHE A 205 -10.99 -0.40 -16.79
CA PHE A 205 -10.66 -0.60 -15.38
C PHE A 205 -10.34 0.73 -14.67
N LEU A 206 -9.51 1.58 -15.28
CA LEU A 206 -9.15 2.88 -14.72
C LEU A 206 -10.40 3.76 -14.52
N ASP A 207 -11.35 3.74 -15.46
CA ASP A 207 -12.64 4.46 -15.33
C ASP A 207 -13.45 4.00 -14.11
N VAL A 208 -13.40 2.71 -13.78
CA VAL A 208 -14.09 2.18 -12.59
C VAL A 208 -13.30 2.52 -11.32
N ALA A 209 -12.00 2.30 -11.33
CA ALA A 209 -11.13 2.48 -10.15
C ALA A 209 -11.08 3.94 -9.72
N LEU A 210 -10.84 4.87 -10.65
CA LEU A 210 -10.71 6.30 -10.34
C LEU A 210 -12.02 6.96 -9.84
N LYS A 211 -13.17 6.39 -10.19
CA LYS A 211 -14.46 6.82 -9.61
C LYS A 211 -14.62 6.44 -8.14
N LYS A 212 -13.87 5.45 -7.68
CA LYS A 212 -13.89 4.96 -6.29
C LYS A 212 -12.79 5.58 -5.41
N ARG A 213 -11.92 6.41 -5.98
CA ARG A 213 -10.87 7.10 -5.22
C ARG A 213 -11.47 7.98 -4.13
N ARG A 214 -10.86 7.97 -2.96
CA ARG A 214 -11.14 8.96 -1.91
C ARG A 214 -10.32 10.21 -2.24
N ARG A 215 -11.00 11.33 -2.49
CA ARG A 215 -10.34 12.64 -2.60
C ARG A 215 -9.86 13.05 -1.20
N PRO A 216 -8.69 13.70 -1.09
CA PRO A 216 -8.16 14.23 0.17
C PRO A 216 -9.13 15.22 0.83
#